data_4d44992a819d232c129faee600b0fb75
#
_entry.id   4d44992a819d232c129faee600b0fb75
#
_cell.length_a   1.000
_cell.length_b   1.000
_cell.length_c   1.000
_cell.angle_alpha   90.00
_cell.angle_beta   90.00
_cell.angle_gamma   90.00
#
_symmetry.space_group_name_H-M   'P 1'
#
loop_
_entity.id
_entity.type
_entity.pdbx_description
1 polymer ?
#
loop_
_entity_poly.entity_id
_entity_poly.type
_entity_poly.pdbx_seq_one_letter_code
_entity_poly.pdbx_strand_id
1 'polypeptide(L)'
;MATTTATITLASTDLLSDSLSLSSTTTLYDAGTTTGLTQYDMGRVVVPSSDTNSILIDATAAGNDKAARVYVANKNTDEAHYVVISMKGTTLGRLYSGDWMFIPWSQTDVSADVEVYCPAALSTTCAVEYAVFHQGKTFSAA
;
A
#
# COMPACT_ATOMS: atom_id res chain seq x y z
N MET A 1 -5.95 16.36 -18.52
CA MET A 1 -5.15 15.88 -17.38
C MET A 1 -6.00 14.99 -16.49
N ALA A 2 -5.51 13.83 -16.14
CA ALA A 2 -6.26 12.93 -15.27
C ALA A 2 -6.29 13.46 -13.83
N THR A 3 -7.42 13.37 -13.18
CA THR A 3 -7.57 13.72 -11.76
C THR A 3 -7.69 12.43 -10.96
N THR A 4 -6.78 12.24 -10.01
CA THR A 4 -6.80 11.10 -9.10
C THR A 4 -7.09 11.59 -7.69
N THR A 5 -8.16 11.08 -7.09
CA THR A 5 -8.53 11.44 -5.72
C THR A 5 -8.47 10.21 -4.82
N ALA A 6 -7.99 10.41 -3.61
CA ALA A 6 -8.04 9.43 -2.54
C ALA A 6 -8.97 9.94 -1.45
N THR A 7 -9.94 9.13 -1.05
CA THR A 7 -10.88 9.47 0.02
C THR A 7 -10.84 8.37 1.07
N ILE A 8 -10.70 8.77 2.33
CA ILE A 8 -10.86 7.87 3.47
C ILE A 8 -12.07 8.29 4.28
N THR A 9 -12.89 7.32 4.68
CA THR A 9 -14.01 7.54 5.57
C THR A 9 -13.95 6.52 6.69
N LEU A 10 -13.93 7.01 7.92
CA LEU A 10 -13.98 6.19 9.12
C LEU A 10 -15.22 6.61 9.90
N ALA A 11 -16.15 5.70 10.09
CA ALA A 11 -17.42 5.99 10.75
C ALA A 11 -17.84 4.84 11.65
N SER A 12 -18.38 5.19 12.82
CA SER A 12 -19.01 4.25 13.74
C SER A 12 -20.08 4.97 14.55
N THR A 13 -21.19 4.31 14.77
CA THR A 13 -22.29 4.82 15.61
C THR A 13 -22.34 4.17 16.98
N ASP A 14 -21.58 3.11 17.19
CA ASP A 14 -21.72 2.23 18.36
C ASP A 14 -20.40 1.83 19.04
N LEU A 15 -19.26 2.28 18.50
CA LEU A 15 -17.95 1.95 19.06
C LEU A 15 -17.70 2.64 20.40
N LEU A 16 -18.15 3.88 20.52
CA LEU A 16 -18.05 4.72 21.72
C LEU A 16 -19.40 5.39 21.99
N SER A 17 -19.53 6.06 23.13
CA SER A 17 -20.74 6.83 23.47
C SER A 17 -21.03 7.96 22.47
N ASP A 18 -20.01 8.47 21.81
CA ASP A 18 -20.16 9.46 20.73
C ASP A 18 -19.89 8.81 19.38
N SER A 19 -20.60 9.27 18.35
CA SER A 19 -20.36 8.78 16.98
C SER A 19 -18.99 9.21 16.48
N LEU A 20 -18.29 8.26 15.85
CA LEU A 20 -17.06 8.55 15.10
C LEU A 20 -17.43 8.89 13.65
N SER A 21 -16.98 10.03 13.17
CA SER A 21 -17.16 10.40 11.77
C SER A 21 -15.93 11.17 11.31
N LEU A 22 -15.06 10.49 10.54
CA LEU A 22 -13.88 11.08 9.92
C LEU A 22 -13.95 10.86 8.42
N SER A 23 -13.78 11.93 7.66
CA SER A 23 -13.69 11.85 6.20
C SER A 23 -12.66 12.84 5.72
N SER A 24 -11.79 12.38 4.82
CA SER A 24 -10.78 13.24 4.21
C SER A 24 -10.60 12.85 2.76
N THR A 25 -10.54 13.85 1.89
CA THR A 25 -10.30 13.66 0.47
C THR A 25 -9.08 14.45 0.05
N THR A 26 -8.19 13.80 -0.69
CA THR A 26 -6.99 14.44 -1.23
C THR A 26 -6.90 14.17 -2.72
N THR A 27 -6.59 15.19 -3.50
CA THR A 27 -6.22 15.04 -4.89
C THR A 27 -4.73 14.71 -4.97
N LEU A 28 -4.39 13.64 -5.68
CA LEU A 28 -3.01 13.24 -5.85
C LEU A 28 -2.41 13.95 -7.05
N TYR A 29 -1.35 14.70 -6.80
CA TYR A 29 -0.60 15.45 -7.81
C TYR A 29 0.84 14.95 -7.88
N ASP A 30 1.50 15.28 -8.97
CA ASP A 30 2.96 15.22 -9.00
C ASP A 30 3.54 16.04 -7.87
N ALA A 31 4.54 15.51 -7.19
CA ALA A 31 5.09 16.08 -5.97
C ALA A 31 5.48 17.55 -6.16
N GLY A 32 4.99 18.40 -5.25
CA GLY A 32 5.27 19.83 -5.26
C GLY A 32 4.58 20.62 -6.36
N THR A 33 3.58 20.05 -7.02
CA THR A 33 2.86 20.71 -8.13
C THR A 33 1.35 20.54 -7.98
N THR A 34 0.61 21.14 -8.92
CA THR A 34 -0.83 20.90 -9.13
C THR A 34 -1.09 20.12 -10.41
N THR A 35 -0.06 19.47 -10.95
CA THR A 35 -0.17 18.64 -12.14
C THR A 35 -0.67 17.25 -11.75
N GLY A 36 -1.70 16.75 -12.43
CA GLY A 36 -2.24 15.43 -12.17
C GLY A 36 -1.24 14.31 -12.43
N LEU A 37 -1.42 13.19 -11.74
CA LEU A 37 -0.56 12.02 -11.91
C LEU A 37 -0.60 11.50 -13.34
N THR A 38 0.54 11.06 -13.83
CA THR A 38 0.70 10.49 -15.17
C THR A 38 1.01 9.01 -15.14
N GLN A 39 1.33 8.44 -13.98
CA GLN A 39 1.74 7.06 -13.86
C GLN A 39 1.18 6.39 -12.61
N TYR A 40 0.63 5.20 -12.80
CA TYR A 40 0.30 4.27 -11.73
C TYR A 40 0.58 2.84 -12.20
N ASP A 41 0.84 1.97 -11.26
CA ASP A 41 0.96 0.53 -11.49
C ASP A 41 0.05 -0.18 -10.52
N MET A 42 -0.60 -1.25 -10.98
CA MET A 42 -1.41 -2.09 -10.10
C MET A 42 -1.30 -3.55 -10.50
N GLY A 43 -1.52 -4.41 -9.54
CA GLY A 43 -1.47 -5.84 -9.77
C GLY A 43 -2.09 -6.63 -8.64
N ARG A 44 -2.15 -7.92 -8.86
CA ARG A 44 -2.62 -8.90 -7.87
C ARG A 44 -1.64 -10.05 -7.84
N VAL A 45 -1.24 -10.47 -6.66
CA VAL A 45 -0.36 -11.62 -6.46
C VAL A 45 -0.98 -12.59 -5.47
N VAL A 46 -0.64 -13.86 -5.63
CA VAL A 46 -0.96 -14.90 -4.65
C VAL A 46 0.30 -15.13 -3.82
N VAL A 47 0.21 -14.78 -2.54
CA VAL A 47 1.32 -14.92 -1.59
C VAL A 47 1.30 -16.32 -1.02
N PRO A 48 2.38 -17.11 -1.18
CA PRO A 48 2.41 -18.46 -0.65
C PRO A 48 2.47 -18.46 0.88
N SER A 49 2.02 -19.54 1.49
CA SER A 49 2.15 -19.78 2.93
C SER A 49 3.62 -19.99 3.28
N SER A 50 4.23 -18.97 3.87
CA SER A 50 5.65 -18.99 4.23
C SER A 50 5.95 -17.83 5.16
N ASP A 51 6.78 -18.03 6.17
CA ASP A 51 7.22 -16.96 7.08
C ASP A 51 8.31 -16.07 6.45
N THR A 52 8.59 -16.24 5.17
CA THR A 52 9.58 -15.47 4.44
C THR A 52 8.93 -14.34 3.66
N ASN A 53 9.43 -13.12 3.82
CA ASN A 53 8.99 -11.96 3.05
C ASN A 53 9.18 -12.18 1.55
N SER A 54 8.15 -11.83 0.81
CA SER A 54 8.20 -11.70 -0.66
C SER A 54 8.12 -10.22 -1.03
N ILE A 55 8.89 -9.81 -2.02
CA ILE A 55 8.83 -8.43 -2.52
C ILE A 55 7.51 -8.25 -3.28
N LEU A 56 6.66 -7.38 -2.78
CA LEU A 56 5.42 -6.99 -3.44
C LEU A 56 5.67 -5.84 -4.41
N ILE A 57 6.41 -4.84 -3.96
CA ILE A 57 6.77 -3.67 -4.76
C ILE A 57 8.27 -3.44 -4.60
N ASP A 58 8.98 -3.57 -5.71
CA ASP A 58 10.43 -3.44 -5.75
C ASP A 58 10.83 -1.97 -5.91
N ALA A 59 11.53 -1.43 -4.92
CA ALA A 59 11.99 -0.05 -4.93
C ALA A 59 12.98 0.22 -6.08
N THR A 60 13.82 -0.74 -6.41
CA THR A 60 14.78 -0.61 -7.51
C THR A 60 14.06 -0.50 -8.86
N ALA A 61 13.06 -1.35 -9.10
CA ALA A 61 12.29 -1.33 -10.33
C ALA A 61 11.40 -0.10 -10.46
N ALA A 62 10.87 0.41 -9.33
CA ALA A 62 10.01 1.59 -9.32
C ALA A 62 10.77 2.91 -9.49
N GLY A 63 12.09 2.89 -9.39
CA GLY A 63 12.97 4.05 -9.57
C GLY A 63 13.26 4.81 -8.29
N ASN A 64 14.50 5.22 -8.14
CA ASN A 64 15.01 5.90 -6.95
C ASN A 64 14.51 7.35 -6.83
N ASP A 65 14.51 7.84 -5.61
CA ASP A 65 14.27 9.25 -5.25
C ASP A 65 12.93 9.82 -5.71
N LYS A 66 11.90 8.98 -5.70
CA LYS A 66 10.55 9.41 -6.09
C LYS A 66 9.57 9.26 -4.94
N ALA A 67 8.68 10.23 -4.82
CA ALA A 67 7.53 10.10 -3.94
C ALA A 67 6.44 9.26 -4.61
N ALA A 68 5.76 8.46 -3.82
CA ALA A 68 4.63 7.66 -4.28
C ALA A 68 3.62 7.44 -3.16
N ARG A 69 2.44 6.98 -3.54
CA ARG A 69 1.45 6.43 -2.62
C ARG A 69 1.24 4.97 -2.95
N VAL A 70 1.15 4.16 -1.94
CA VAL A 70 0.98 2.71 -2.08
C VAL A 70 -0.32 2.28 -1.45
N TYR A 71 -1.11 1.55 -2.22
CA TYR A 71 -2.30 0.85 -1.76
C TYR A 71 -2.02 -0.64 -1.73
N VAL A 72 -2.36 -1.29 -0.63
CA VAL A 72 -2.27 -2.76 -0.50
C VAL A 72 -3.54 -3.25 0.18
N ALA A 73 -4.13 -4.31 -0.36
CA ALA A 73 -5.33 -4.91 0.20
C ALA A 73 -5.22 -6.43 0.24
N ASN A 74 -5.66 -7.03 1.34
CA ASN A 74 -5.83 -8.47 1.43
C ASN A 74 -7.21 -8.84 0.85
N LYS A 75 -7.21 -9.56 -0.26
CA LYS A 75 -8.42 -9.95 -1.00
C LYS A 75 -8.92 -11.34 -0.64
N ASN A 76 -8.37 -11.96 0.40
CA ASN A 76 -8.90 -13.22 0.91
C ASN A 76 -10.30 -13.03 1.48
N THR A 77 -11.05 -14.12 1.52
CA THR A 77 -12.43 -14.14 2.04
C THR A 77 -12.55 -14.81 3.41
N ASP A 78 -11.52 -15.53 3.85
CA ASP A 78 -11.50 -16.16 5.17
C ASP A 78 -11.00 -15.17 6.22
N GLU A 79 -11.83 -14.86 7.20
CA GLU A 79 -11.58 -13.83 8.22
C GLU A 79 -10.35 -14.12 9.08
N ALA A 80 -9.94 -15.37 9.20
CA ALA A 80 -8.78 -15.75 9.99
C ALA A 80 -7.46 -15.53 9.23
N HIS A 81 -7.51 -15.35 7.93
CA HIS A 81 -6.32 -15.24 7.09
C HIS A 81 -5.82 -13.80 7.06
N TYR A 82 -4.54 -13.63 7.30
CA TYR A 82 -3.91 -12.33 7.25
C TYR A 82 -2.56 -12.39 6.53
N VAL A 83 -2.13 -11.26 6.07
CA VAL A 83 -0.78 -11.04 5.57
C VAL A 83 -0.07 -10.03 6.46
N VAL A 84 1.23 -10.19 6.59
CA VAL A 84 2.09 -9.25 7.30
C VAL A 84 2.78 -8.36 6.27
N ILE A 85 2.62 -7.06 6.44
CA ILE A 85 3.22 -6.06 5.56
C ILE A 85 4.46 -5.49 6.24
N SER A 86 5.54 -5.43 5.49
CA SER A 86 6.81 -4.84 5.92
C SER A 86 7.30 -3.84 4.89
N MET A 87 8.08 -2.89 5.34
CA MET A 87 8.79 -1.95 4.49
C MET A 87 10.23 -1.90 4.94
N LYS A 88 11.16 -2.13 4.00
CA LYS A 88 12.60 -2.17 4.30
C LYS A 88 12.91 -3.12 5.47
N GLY A 89 12.30 -4.29 5.47
CA GLY A 89 12.48 -5.30 6.52
C GLY A 89 11.80 -4.99 7.86
N THR A 90 11.15 -3.84 7.99
CA THR A 90 10.44 -3.46 9.23
C THR A 90 8.95 -3.74 9.09
N THR A 91 8.41 -4.55 10.00
CA THR A 91 6.99 -4.88 10.01
C THR A 91 6.14 -3.64 10.33
N LEU A 92 5.19 -3.34 9.44
CA LEU A 92 4.20 -2.28 9.65
C LEU A 92 2.97 -2.79 10.40
N GLY A 93 2.51 -3.99 10.06
CA GLY A 93 1.32 -4.55 10.68
C GLY A 93 0.74 -5.70 9.88
N ARG A 94 -0.49 -6.06 10.22
CA ARG A 94 -1.25 -7.15 9.59
C ARG A 94 -2.45 -6.58 8.85
N LEU A 95 -2.72 -7.16 7.70
CA LEU A 95 -3.97 -6.94 6.98
C LEU A 95 -4.76 -8.24 6.98
N TYR A 96 -5.87 -8.26 7.69
CA TYR A 96 -6.81 -9.37 7.67
C TYR A 96 -7.65 -9.35 6.38
N SER A 97 -8.47 -10.35 6.20
CA SER A 97 -9.36 -10.45 5.06
C SER A 97 -10.20 -9.19 4.88
N GLY A 98 -10.12 -8.57 3.73
CA GLY A 98 -10.81 -7.32 3.43
C GLY A 98 -10.13 -6.05 3.91
N ASP A 99 -9.08 -6.15 4.74
CA ASP A 99 -8.33 -4.98 5.18
C ASP A 99 -7.46 -4.42 4.06
N TRP A 100 -7.21 -3.14 4.18
CA TRP A 100 -6.37 -2.41 3.23
C TRP A 100 -5.60 -1.31 3.93
N MET A 101 -4.54 -0.85 3.27
CA MET A 101 -3.76 0.31 3.69
C MET A 101 -3.49 1.23 2.51
N PHE A 102 -3.32 2.51 2.79
CA PHE A 102 -2.90 3.51 1.83
C PHE A 102 -1.90 4.44 2.51
N ILE A 103 -0.65 4.39 2.09
CA ILE A 103 0.46 5.07 2.77
C ILE A 103 1.36 5.80 1.79
N PRO A 104 2.05 6.85 2.24
CA PRO A 104 3.15 7.42 1.48
C PRO A 104 4.31 6.41 1.42
N TRP A 105 4.98 6.41 0.29
CA TRP A 105 6.17 5.58 0.08
C TRP A 105 7.22 6.40 -0.65
N SER A 106 8.42 6.44 -0.09
CA SER A 106 9.55 7.13 -0.71
C SER A 106 10.56 6.10 -1.19
N GLN A 107 10.90 6.19 -2.46
CA GLN A 107 11.85 5.30 -3.12
C GLN A 107 13.28 5.86 -3.03
N THR A 108 13.62 6.49 -1.92
CA THR A 108 14.94 7.10 -1.70
C THR A 108 16.05 6.09 -1.49
N ASP A 109 15.70 4.83 -1.28
CA ASP A 109 16.63 3.75 -0.98
C ASP A 109 16.24 2.53 -1.82
N VAL A 110 17.20 1.93 -2.49
CA VAL A 110 17.00 0.72 -3.28
C VAL A 110 16.51 -0.47 -2.46
N SER A 111 16.64 -0.41 -1.13
CA SER A 111 16.17 -1.43 -0.20
C SER A 111 14.82 -1.11 0.42
N ALA A 112 14.16 -0.02 0.02
CA ALA A 112 12.87 0.38 0.57
C ALA A 112 11.69 -0.39 -0.02
N ASP A 113 11.87 -1.66 -0.32
CA ASP A 113 10.84 -2.54 -0.87
C ASP A 113 9.62 -2.61 0.05
N VAL A 114 8.45 -2.72 -0.54
CA VAL A 114 7.24 -3.14 0.15
C VAL A 114 7.15 -4.65 0.08
N GLU A 115 7.17 -5.29 1.22
CA GLU A 115 7.24 -6.73 1.35
C GLU A 115 6.00 -7.29 2.01
N VAL A 116 5.67 -8.54 1.71
CA VAL A 116 4.51 -9.22 2.26
C VAL A 116 4.82 -10.69 2.49
N TYR A 117 4.25 -11.26 3.54
CA TYR A 117 4.20 -12.71 3.68
C TYR A 117 2.88 -13.17 4.29
N CYS A 118 2.49 -14.39 3.95
CA CYS A 118 1.37 -15.10 4.56
C CYS A 118 1.96 -16.12 5.52
N PRO A 119 1.66 -16.07 6.83
CA PRO A 119 2.28 -16.96 7.79
C PRO A 119 2.10 -18.44 7.47
N ALA A 120 3.18 -19.21 7.61
CA ALA A 120 3.17 -20.65 7.35
C ALA A 120 2.14 -21.39 8.22
N ALA A 121 1.90 -20.91 9.44
CA ALA A 121 0.93 -21.49 10.37
C ALA A 121 -0.51 -21.47 9.84
N LEU A 122 -0.84 -20.58 8.91
CA LEU A 122 -2.18 -20.51 8.30
C LEU A 122 -2.41 -21.61 7.24
N SER A 123 -1.34 -22.21 6.75
CA SER A 123 -1.37 -23.30 5.75
C SER A 123 -2.21 -22.97 4.51
N THR A 124 -2.18 -21.71 4.08
CA THR A 124 -2.96 -21.20 2.97
C THR A 124 -2.20 -20.14 2.18
N THR A 125 -2.68 -19.87 0.99
CA THR A 125 -2.21 -18.71 0.21
C THR A 125 -3.14 -17.52 0.40
N CYS A 126 -2.61 -16.32 0.27
CA CYS A 126 -3.39 -15.10 0.35
C CYS A 126 -3.31 -14.32 -0.96
N ALA A 127 -4.46 -13.90 -1.47
CA ALA A 127 -4.51 -12.99 -2.62
C ALA A 127 -4.35 -11.55 -2.13
N VAL A 128 -3.35 -10.86 -2.67
CA VAL A 128 -3.04 -9.47 -2.32
C VAL A 128 -3.13 -8.63 -3.58
N GLU A 129 -3.87 -7.54 -3.48
CA GLU A 129 -3.96 -6.51 -4.53
C GLU A 129 -3.17 -5.29 -4.11
N TYR A 130 -2.44 -4.70 -5.04
CA TYR A 130 -1.66 -3.51 -4.76
C TYR A 130 -1.75 -2.52 -5.91
N ALA A 131 -1.50 -1.25 -5.58
CA ALA A 131 -1.33 -0.19 -6.54
C ALA A 131 -0.26 0.80 -6.07
N VAL A 132 0.49 1.32 -7.01
CA VAL A 132 1.49 2.36 -6.77
C VAL A 132 1.11 3.58 -7.60
N PHE A 133 0.93 4.71 -6.94
CA PHE A 133 0.64 5.98 -7.58
C PHE A 133 1.89 6.84 -7.52
N HIS A 134 2.54 7.02 -8.66
CA HIS A 134 3.81 7.73 -8.75
C HIS A 134 3.58 9.24 -8.73
N GLN A 135 4.10 9.90 -7.70
CA GLN A 135 4.04 11.36 -7.52
C GLN A 135 5.39 12.02 -7.82
N GLY A 136 6.44 11.24 -7.90
CA GLY A 136 7.78 11.77 -8.08
C GLY A 136 8.07 12.14 -9.50
N LYS A 137 8.57 13.35 -9.70
CA LYS A 137 9.37 13.63 -10.88
C LYS A 137 10.66 12.83 -10.77
N THR A 138 11.19 12.42 -11.92
CA THR A 138 12.55 11.93 -11.96
C THR A 138 13.42 13.06 -11.44
N PHE A 139 13.90 12.94 -10.22
CA PHE A 139 14.99 13.78 -9.81
C PHE A 139 16.19 13.32 -10.59
N SER A 140 16.59 14.08 -11.60
CA SER A 140 17.91 13.88 -12.14
C SER A 140 18.85 14.05 -10.95
N ALA A 141 19.57 12.99 -10.62
CA ALA A 141 20.65 13.07 -9.68
C ALA A 141 21.55 14.22 -10.12
N ALA A 142 21.63 15.21 -9.27
CA ALA A 142 22.59 16.29 -9.48
C ALA A 142 24.00 15.71 -9.40
#